data_69051f2222d5251027973cab7eac3f08
#
_entry.id   69051f2222d5251027973cab7eac3f08
#
_cell.length_a   1.000
_cell.length_b   1.000
_cell.length_c   1.000
_cell.angle_alpha   90.00
_cell.angle_beta   90.00
_cell.angle_gamma   90.00
#
_symmetry.space_group_name_H-M   'P 1'
#
loop_
_entity.id
_entity.type
_entity.pdbx_description
1 polymer ?
#
loop_
_entity_poly.entity_id
_entity_poly.type
_entity_poly.pdbx_seq_one_letter_code
_entity_poly.pdbx_strand_id
1 'polypeptide(L)'
;MLNSIAKKDIRTLGYVLRRVNYAEFDRILNLITPQGKIVAIAKGVRKEKSKLAGSIEMFSLTDFNIHFGRSEFGLITGAKMQRHYGNIVKDLSKMETAAMVLKKIDRASENSDNPEYFRILEQGLIGLDAGINLKIIEAWFLMNLKRTAGEEINLYRSTDGEKLAENMRYSWDVGENAFAKDERGEFGANEIKILRLMSTVDLKVVARVKADDEMVDKILRFVRIVG
;
A
#
# COMPACT_ATOMS: atom_id res chain seq x y z
N MET A 1 5.22 9.78 32.89
CA MET A 1 3.90 10.39 33.23
C MET A 1 2.87 9.65 32.42
N LEU A 2 2.10 8.76 33.06
CA LEU A 2 1.00 8.03 32.43
C LEU A 2 -0.14 9.01 32.16
N ASN A 3 -0.24 9.48 30.90
CA ASN A 3 -1.42 10.21 30.49
C ASN A 3 -2.64 9.33 30.70
N SER A 4 -3.61 9.79 31.49
CA SER A 4 -4.91 9.16 31.62
C SER A 4 -5.53 9.03 30.24
N ILE A 5 -5.58 7.82 29.70
CA ILE A 5 -6.27 7.54 28.45
C ILE A 5 -7.76 7.77 28.75
N ALA A 6 -8.23 8.96 28.41
CA ALA A 6 -9.65 9.25 28.45
C ALA A 6 -10.34 8.24 27.51
N LYS A 7 -11.43 7.62 27.98
CA LYS A 7 -12.29 6.77 27.14
C LYS A 7 -12.61 7.56 25.86
N LYS A 8 -12.24 7.04 24.71
CA LYS A 8 -12.42 7.73 23.44
C LYS A 8 -13.12 6.81 22.45
N ASP A 9 -14.22 7.28 21.93
CA ASP A 9 -14.90 6.68 20.79
C ASP A 9 -14.43 7.36 19.52
N ILE A 10 -14.05 6.58 18.54
CA ILE A 10 -13.72 7.09 17.22
C ILE A 10 -14.57 6.39 16.16
N ARG A 11 -14.88 7.13 15.10
CA ARG A 11 -15.44 6.62 13.87
C ARG A 11 -14.48 6.90 12.74
N THR A 12 -14.09 5.88 11.99
CA THR A 12 -13.09 6.02 10.93
C THR A 12 -13.31 5.00 9.81
N LEU A 13 -12.98 5.41 8.59
CA LEU A 13 -12.81 4.46 7.49
C LEU A 13 -11.53 3.66 7.70
N GLY A 14 -11.51 2.41 7.25
CA GLY A 14 -10.33 1.58 7.34
C GLY A 14 -10.38 0.35 6.45
N TYR A 15 -9.20 -0.20 6.23
CA TYR A 15 -8.98 -1.50 5.60
C TYR A 15 -8.43 -2.48 6.62
N VAL A 16 -8.89 -3.72 6.56
CA VAL A 16 -8.33 -4.81 7.36
C VAL A 16 -7.07 -5.31 6.68
N LEU A 17 -5.91 -5.07 7.32
CA LEU A 17 -4.61 -5.54 6.83
C LEU A 17 -4.36 -7.00 7.20
N ARG A 18 -4.75 -7.37 8.42
CA ARG A 18 -4.55 -8.71 8.97
C ARG A 18 -5.64 -9.06 9.98
N ARG A 19 -6.02 -10.33 10.00
CA ARG A 19 -6.96 -10.91 10.98
C ARG A 19 -6.28 -12.05 11.71
N VAL A 20 -6.32 -12.03 13.04
CA VAL A 20 -5.79 -13.10 13.89
C VAL A 20 -6.92 -13.62 14.76
N ASN A 21 -7.14 -14.93 14.78
CA ASN A 21 -8.11 -15.53 15.69
C ASN A 21 -7.63 -15.35 17.13
N TYR A 22 -8.51 -14.89 18.00
CA TYR A 22 -8.24 -14.60 19.39
C TYR A 22 -9.38 -15.14 20.24
N ALA A 23 -9.06 -15.82 21.37
CA ALA A 23 -10.01 -16.54 22.16
C ALA A 23 -10.92 -17.46 21.29
N GLU A 24 -12.08 -17.85 21.81
CA GLU A 24 -12.96 -18.82 21.15
C GLU A 24 -13.67 -18.23 19.92
N PHE A 25 -14.18 -16.99 20.04
CA PHE A 25 -15.04 -16.37 19.03
C PHE A 25 -14.57 -15.00 18.54
N ASP A 26 -13.46 -14.49 19.06
CA ASP A 26 -12.99 -13.16 18.78
C ASP A 26 -11.91 -13.14 17.68
N ARG A 27 -11.65 -11.96 17.12
CA ARG A 27 -10.50 -11.68 16.25
C ARG A 27 -9.82 -10.39 16.65
N ILE A 28 -8.49 -10.38 16.57
CA ILE A 28 -7.71 -9.16 16.55
C ILE A 28 -7.55 -8.75 15.08
N LEU A 29 -7.83 -7.48 14.81
CA LEU A 29 -7.71 -6.88 13.49
C LEU A 29 -6.62 -5.81 13.52
N ASN A 30 -5.69 -5.88 12.56
CA ASN A 30 -4.83 -4.76 12.23
C ASN A 30 -5.53 -3.97 11.13
N LEU A 31 -5.81 -2.71 11.40
CA LEU A 31 -6.49 -1.79 10.48
C LEU A 31 -5.52 -0.71 10.03
N ILE A 32 -5.62 -0.31 8.77
CA ILE A 32 -5.06 0.97 8.31
C ILE A 32 -6.18 1.96 8.10
N THR A 33 -6.03 3.15 8.65
CA THR A 33 -7.01 4.24 8.59
C THR A 33 -6.33 5.52 8.11
N PRO A 34 -7.08 6.58 7.75
CA PRO A 34 -6.49 7.89 7.45
C PRO A 34 -5.70 8.52 8.62
N GLN A 35 -5.88 8.02 9.85
CA GLN A 35 -5.16 8.46 11.05
C GLN A 35 -4.01 7.53 11.44
N GLY A 36 -3.66 6.56 10.58
CA GLY A 36 -2.61 5.58 10.85
C GLY A 36 -3.14 4.20 11.18
N LYS A 37 -2.26 3.35 11.70
CA LYS A 37 -2.55 1.95 12.04
C LYS A 37 -3.27 1.85 13.38
N ILE A 38 -4.30 1.01 13.42
CA ILE A 38 -5.08 0.72 14.62
C ILE A 38 -5.14 -0.79 14.82
N VAL A 39 -4.89 -1.25 16.05
CA VAL A 39 -5.16 -2.64 16.46
C VAL A 39 -6.44 -2.67 17.28
N ALA A 40 -7.40 -3.49 16.86
CA ALA A 40 -8.70 -3.56 17.53
C ALA A 40 -9.21 -5.01 17.65
N ILE A 41 -10.00 -5.27 18.69
CA ILE A 41 -10.64 -6.57 18.94
C ILE A 41 -12.08 -6.51 18.42
N ALA A 42 -12.44 -7.48 17.57
CA ALA A 42 -13.81 -7.75 17.15
C ALA A 42 -14.36 -8.93 17.95
N LYS A 43 -15.15 -8.63 19.01
CA LYS A 43 -15.71 -9.65 19.90
C LYS A 43 -16.83 -10.44 19.24
N GLY A 44 -16.84 -11.75 19.46
CA GLY A 44 -17.89 -12.65 18.99
C GLY A 44 -18.02 -12.73 17.46
N VAL A 45 -17.04 -12.23 16.71
CA VAL A 45 -17.12 -12.12 15.24
C VAL A 45 -17.11 -13.46 14.53
N ARG A 46 -16.64 -14.53 15.19
CA ARG A 46 -16.62 -15.90 14.66
C ARG A 46 -17.87 -16.71 15.03
N LYS A 47 -18.80 -16.11 15.77
CA LYS A 47 -20.10 -16.74 16.02
C LYS A 47 -20.93 -16.78 14.73
N GLU A 48 -21.68 -17.84 14.51
CA GLU A 48 -22.47 -18.07 13.30
C GLU A 48 -23.41 -16.90 12.95
N LYS A 49 -24.02 -16.28 13.97
CA LYS A 49 -24.96 -15.15 13.77
C LYS A 49 -24.30 -13.77 13.98
N SER A 50 -22.99 -13.67 13.77
CA SER A 50 -22.28 -12.39 13.98
C SER A 50 -22.66 -11.36 12.91
N LYS A 51 -23.18 -10.21 13.34
CA LYS A 51 -23.47 -9.06 12.47
C LYS A 51 -22.20 -8.36 11.96
N LEU A 52 -21.06 -8.55 12.63
CA LEU A 52 -19.78 -7.93 12.25
C LEU A 52 -19.02 -8.74 11.21
N ALA A 53 -19.28 -10.06 11.10
CA ALA A 53 -18.46 -10.94 10.27
C ALA A 53 -18.32 -10.46 8.83
N GLY A 54 -19.44 -10.13 8.16
CA GLY A 54 -19.43 -9.66 6.79
C GLY A 54 -18.87 -8.25 6.58
N SER A 55 -18.68 -7.47 7.67
CA SER A 55 -18.18 -6.09 7.57
C SER A 55 -16.67 -5.98 7.84
N ILE A 56 -16.00 -7.07 8.25
CA ILE A 56 -14.56 -7.08 8.51
C ILE A 56 -13.79 -7.92 7.50
N GLU A 57 -14.34 -8.03 6.30
CA GLU A 57 -13.70 -8.79 5.22
C GLU A 57 -12.47 -8.04 4.66
N MET A 58 -11.47 -8.82 4.27
CA MET A 58 -10.31 -8.28 3.54
C MET A 58 -10.78 -7.74 2.18
N PHE A 59 -10.01 -6.84 1.62
CA PHE A 59 -10.32 -6.18 0.34
C PHE A 59 -11.67 -5.43 0.36
N SER A 60 -11.96 -4.78 1.51
CA SER A 60 -13.16 -3.96 1.69
C SER A 60 -12.85 -2.70 2.44
N LEU A 61 -13.41 -1.57 2.00
CA LEU A 61 -13.41 -0.33 2.76
C LEU A 61 -14.58 -0.39 3.75
N THR A 62 -14.28 -0.23 5.03
CA THR A 62 -15.28 -0.33 6.10
C THR A 62 -15.24 0.90 7.00
N ASP A 63 -16.41 1.38 7.39
CA ASP A 63 -16.62 2.44 8.39
C ASP A 63 -16.73 1.75 9.77
N PHE A 64 -15.72 1.98 10.61
CA PHE A 64 -15.59 1.37 11.93
C PHE A 64 -15.97 2.35 13.04
N ASN A 65 -16.72 1.87 14.02
CA ASN A 65 -16.84 2.51 15.34
C ASN A 65 -15.94 1.73 16.32
N ILE A 66 -15.00 2.42 16.93
CA ILE A 66 -13.97 1.82 17.80
C ILE A 66 -13.97 2.54 19.14
N HIS A 67 -14.11 1.79 20.21
CA HIS A 67 -14.02 2.28 21.58
C HIS A 67 -12.63 1.99 22.16
N PHE A 68 -11.96 3.02 22.67
CA PHE A 68 -10.71 2.88 23.42
C PHE A 68 -11.00 3.04 24.91
N GLY A 69 -10.80 1.96 25.67
CA GLY A 69 -10.89 1.93 27.12
C GLY A 69 -9.51 2.11 27.78
N ARG A 70 -9.23 1.22 28.77
CA ARG A 70 -7.92 1.16 29.43
C ARG A 70 -6.92 0.24 28.71
N SER A 71 -7.37 -0.52 27.73
CA SER A 71 -6.52 -1.42 26.93
C SER A 71 -5.83 -0.64 25.82
N GLU A 72 -4.65 -1.10 25.43
CA GLU A 72 -3.96 -0.61 24.22
C GLU A 72 -4.72 -0.93 22.93
N PHE A 73 -5.56 -1.96 22.94
CA PHE A 73 -6.37 -2.36 21.80
C PHE A 73 -7.74 -1.69 21.83
N GLY A 74 -8.16 -1.16 20.67
CA GLY A 74 -9.52 -0.70 20.47
C GLY A 74 -10.52 -1.87 20.52
N LEU A 75 -11.75 -1.60 20.89
CA LEU A 75 -12.88 -2.54 20.79
C LEU A 75 -13.77 -2.09 19.63
N ILE A 76 -13.97 -2.94 18.63
CA ILE A 76 -14.93 -2.67 17.55
C ILE A 76 -16.33 -2.80 18.10
N THR A 77 -17.04 -1.67 18.18
CA THR A 77 -18.42 -1.59 18.63
C THR A 77 -19.42 -1.60 17.47
N GLY A 78 -18.95 -1.28 16.26
CA GLY A 78 -19.74 -1.35 15.03
C GLY A 78 -18.85 -1.34 13.80
N ALA A 79 -19.32 -1.94 12.72
CA ALA A 79 -18.67 -1.88 11.42
C ALA A 79 -19.71 -1.92 10.32
N LYS A 80 -19.54 -1.06 9.30
CA LYS A 80 -20.39 -1.04 8.11
C LYS A 80 -19.53 -1.00 6.85
N MET A 81 -19.57 -2.07 6.07
CA MET A 81 -18.90 -2.11 4.78
C MET A 81 -19.41 -1.01 3.87
N GLN A 82 -18.51 -0.18 3.35
CA GLN A 82 -18.81 0.90 2.41
C GLN A 82 -18.57 0.47 0.97
N ARG A 83 -17.54 -0.33 0.75
CA ARG A 83 -17.18 -0.84 -0.59
C ARG A 83 -16.51 -2.20 -0.46
N HIS A 84 -16.90 -3.13 -1.32
CA HIS A 84 -16.24 -4.41 -1.49
C HIS A 84 -15.60 -4.48 -2.88
N TYR A 85 -14.34 -4.89 -2.93
CA TYR A 85 -13.57 -5.04 -4.17
C TYR A 85 -13.72 -6.48 -4.70
N GLY A 86 -14.94 -6.80 -5.18
CA GLY A 86 -15.34 -8.16 -5.48
C GLY A 86 -14.63 -8.80 -6.67
N ASN A 87 -14.04 -7.99 -7.58
CA ASN A 87 -13.28 -8.54 -8.70
C ASN A 87 -11.89 -9.04 -8.29
N ILE A 88 -11.38 -8.62 -7.10
CA ILE A 88 -10.12 -9.15 -6.57
C ILE A 88 -10.27 -10.62 -6.21
N VAL A 89 -11.36 -11.00 -5.52
CA VAL A 89 -11.55 -12.37 -5.02
C VAL A 89 -11.93 -13.39 -6.12
N LYS A 90 -12.19 -12.92 -7.33
CA LYS A 90 -12.51 -13.76 -8.49
C LYS A 90 -11.29 -14.16 -9.33
N ASP A 91 -10.12 -13.59 -9.02
CA ASP A 91 -8.88 -13.74 -9.79
C ASP A 91 -7.71 -13.99 -8.83
N LEU A 92 -7.07 -15.16 -8.97
CA LEU A 92 -5.98 -15.57 -8.09
C LEU A 92 -4.80 -14.59 -8.12
N SER A 93 -4.41 -14.13 -9.31
CA SER A 93 -3.28 -13.20 -9.46
C SER A 93 -3.57 -11.84 -8.81
N LYS A 94 -4.83 -11.36 -8.89
CA LYS A 94 -5.27 -10.16 -8.18
C LYS A 94 -5.25 -10.37 -6.67
N MET A 95 -5.71 -11.54 -6.19
CA MET A 95 -5.67 -11.87 -4.76
C MET A 95 -4.24 -11.90 -4.22
N GLU A 96 -3.32 -12.53 -4.94
CA GLU A 96 -1.90 -12.59 -4.57
C GLU A 96 -1.28 -11.19 -4.50
N THR A 97 -1.53 -10.35 -5.53
CA THR A 97 -1.06 -8.96 -5.55
C THR A 97 -1.67 -8.15 -4.40
N ALA A 98 -2.97 -8.27 -4.15
CA ALA A 98 -3.63 -7.58 -3.05
C ALA A 98 -3.10 -8.04 -1.67
N ALA A 99 -2.87 -9.34 -1.48
CA ALA A 99 -2.29 -9.88 -0.25
C ALA A 99 -0.86 -9.37 -0.02
N MET A 100 -0.04 -9.29 -1.09
CA MET A 100 1.29 -8.69 -1.02
C MET A 100 1.23 -7.22 -0.60
N VAL A 101 0.34 -6.43 -1.21
CA VAL A 101 0.14 -5.01 -0.89
C VAL A 101 -0.27 -4.84 0.57
N LEU A 102 -1.29 -5.58 1.06
CA LEU A 102 -1.72 -5.53 2.46
C LEU A 102 -0.58 -5.87 3.42
N LYS A 103 0.19 -6.93 3.14
CA LYS A 103 1.31 -7.37 3.98
C LYS A 103 2.42 -6.32 4.06
N LYS A 104 2.75 -5.67 2.93
CA LYS A 104 3.77 -4.61 2.89
C LYS A 104 3.30 -3.36 3.65
N ILE A 105 2.03 -2.96 3.52
CA ILE A 105 1.45 -1.86 4.31
C ILE A 105 1.43 -2.20 5.80
N ASP A 106 1.03 -3.43 6.19
CA ASP A 106 1.00 -3.85 7.61
C ASP A 106 2.37 -3.68 8.27
N ARG A 107 3.45 -4.00 7.54
CA ARG A 107 4.82 -3.82 8.02
C ARG A 107 5.29 -2.36 8.02
N ALA A 108 5.09 -1.66 6.91
CA ALA A 108 5.61 -0.31 6.75
C ALA A 108 4.89 0.73 7.62
N SER A 109 3.62 0.49 7.95
CA SER A 109 2.83 1.36 8.84
C SER A 109 3.01 1.05 10.33
N GLU A 110 3.87 0.11 10.70
CA GLU A 110 4.19 -0.16 12.08
C GLU A 110 4.95 1.04 12.67
N ASN A 111 4.44 1.63 13.72
CA ASN A 111 4.97 2.87 14.34
C ASN A 111 4.91 4.14 13.46
N SER A 112 3.97 4.19 12.51
CA SER A 112 3.78 5.37 11.65
C SER A 112 2.29 5.73 11.53
N ASP A 113 1.99 7.01 11.78
CA ASP A 113 0.65 7.60 11.59
C ASP A 113 0.52 8.30 10.23
N ASN A 114 1.42 8.00 9.26
CA ASN A 114 1.40 8.65 7.97
C ASN A 114 0.17 8.22 7.15
N PRO A 115 -0.76 9.16 6.81
CA PRO A 115 -1.99 8.86 6.08
C PRO A 115 -1.76 8.35 4.65
N GLU A 116 -0.55 8.53 4.12
CA GLU A 116 -0.20 8.06 2.77
C GLU A 116 -0.31 6.54 2.66
N TYR A 117 -0.05 5.77 3.73
CA TYR A 117 -0.22 4.31 3.70
C TYR A 117 -1.67 3.90 3.40
N PHE A 118 -2.64 4.62 3.97
CA PHE A 118 -4.04 4.40 3.64
C PHE A 118 -4.32 4.72 2.17
N ARG A 119 -3.83 5.87 1.68
CA ARG A 119 -4.07 6.36 0.32
C ARG A 119 -3.47 5.43 -0.75
N ILE A 120 -2.22 4.98 -0.58
CA ILE A 120 -1.59 4.09 -1.57
C ILE A 120 -2.24 2.70 -1.57
N LEU A 121 -2.67 2.18 -0.40
CA LEU A 121 -3.43 0.94 -0.34
C LEU A 121 -4.77 1.07 -1.07
N GLU A 122 -5.52 2.13 -0.79
CA GLU A 122 -6.81 2.39 -1.43
C GLU A 122 -6.70 2.43 -2.94
N GLN A 123 -5.74 3.18 -3.49
CA GLN A 123 -5.52 3.25 -4.93
C GLN A 123 -5.12 1.90 -5.53
N GLY A 124 -4.29 1.12 -4.84
CA GLY A 124 -3.91 -0.23 -5.25
C GLY A 124 -5.12 -1.16 -5.35
N LEU A 125 -5.98 -1.19 -4.32
CA LEU A 125 -7.19 -2.03 -4.32
C LEU A 125 -8.21 -1.58 -5.37
N ILE A 126 -8.40 -0.27 -5.55
CA ILE A 126 -9.25 0.28 -6.63
C ILE A 126 -8.72 -0.14 -8.00
N GLY A 127 -7.41 -0.05 -8.21
CA GLY A 127 -6.78 -0.43 -9.46
C GLY A 127 -6.91 -1.92 -9.77
N LEU A 128 -6.72 -2.77 -8.77
CA LEU A 128 -6.90 -4.23 -8.88
C LEU A 128 -8.35 -4.60 -9.25
N ASP A 129 -9.30 -3.99 -8.56
CA ASP A 129 -10.73 -4.22 -8.82
C ASP A 129 -11.13 -3.75 -10.22
N ALA A 130 -10.59 -2.62 -10.67
CA ALA A 130 -10.81 -2.06 -12.00
C ALA A 130 -10.09 -2.81 -13.12
N GLY A 131 -9.17 -3.73 -12.83
CA GLY A 131 -8.44 -4.50 -13.83
C GLY A 131 -7.27 -3.77 -14.47
N ILE A 132 -6.66 -2.81 -13.77
CA ILE A 132 -5.37 -2.23 -14.19
C ILE A 132 -4.32 -3.35 -14.22
N ASN A 133 -3.36 -3.26 -15.14
CA ASN A 133 -2.27 -4.22 -15.27
C ASN A 133 -1.53 -4.41 -13.94
N LEU A 134 -1.42 -5.66 -13.49
CA LEU A 134 -0.88 -6.02 -12.17
C LEU A 134 0.58 -5.56 -11.99
N LYS A 135 1.39 -5.63 -13.05
CA LYS A 135 2.78 -5.19 -13.02
C LYS A 135 2.90 -3.68 -12.81
N ILE A 136 2.00 -2.91 -13.43
CA ILE A 136 1.92 -1.44 -13.23
C ILE A 136 1.50 -1.13 -11.79
N ILE A 137 0.49 -1.82 -11.27
CA ILE A 137 0.05 -1.64 -9.88
C ILE A 137 1.19 -1.94 -8.91
N GLU A 138 1.87 -3.07 -9.09
CA GLU A 138 2.97 -3.48 -8.21
C GLU A 138 4.12 -2.47 -8.26
N ALA A 139 4.56 -2.05 -9.45
CA ALA A 139 5.64 -1.07 -9.59
C ALA A 139 5.27 0.28 -8.97
N TRP A 140 4.09 0.80 -9.27
CA TRP A 140 3.58 2.04 -8.69
C TRP A 140 3.49 1.95 -7.16
N PHE A 141 2.96 0.84 -6.64
CA PHE A 141 2.80 0.62 -5.21
C PHE A 141 4.16 0.60 -4.49
N LEU A 142 5.14 -0.16 -4.99
CA LEU A 142 6.47 -0.25 -4.39
C LEU A 142 7.19 1.10 -4.38
N MET A 143 7.13 1.86 -5.48
CA MET A 143 7.70 3.21 -5.56
C MET A 143 7.11 4.15 -4.51
N ASN A 144 5.78 4.16 -4.39
CA ASN A 144 5.10 5.03 -3.42
C ASN A 144 5.30 4.57 -1.98
N LEU A 145 5.36 3.25 -1.73
CA LEU A 145 5.66 2.71 -0.41
C LEU A 145 7.03 3.19 0.08
N LYS A 146 8.04 3.06 -0.78
CA LYS A 146 9.41 3.49 -0.50
C LYS A 146 9.49 5.00 -0.23
N ARG A 147 8.87 5.81 -1.08
CA ARG A 147 8.75 7.26 -0.88
C ARG A 147 8.07 7.60 0.46
N THR A 148 6.99 6.91 0.79
CA THR A 148 6.25 7.12 2.05
C THR A 148 7.07 6.74 3.28
N ALA A 149 7.97 5.76 3.14
CA ALA A 149 8.92 5.37 4.17
C ALA A 149 10.13 6.35 4.30
N GLY A 150 10.24 7.35 3.43
CA GLY A 150 11.37 8.29 3.42
C GLY A 150 12.61 7.78 2.68
N GLU A 151 12.48 6.70 1.92
CA GLU A 151 13.56 6.06 1.16
C GLU A 151 13.43 6.34 -0.35
N GLU A 152 13.14 7.58 -0.71
CA GLU A 152 12.88 7.97 -2.09
C GLU A 152 14.11 7.73 -2.99
N ILE A 153 13.86 7.16 -4.17
CA ILE A 153 14.88 6.90 -5.18
C ILE A 153 15.22 8.21 -5.89
N ASN A 154 16.51 8.52 -6.04
CA ASN A 154 16.94 9.70 -6.81
C ASN A 154 16.76 9.46 -8.31
N LEU A 155 15.69 10.01 -8.87
CA LEU A 155 15.35 9.94 -10.30
C LEU A 155 15.75 11.19 -11.09
N TYR A 156 16.55 12.11 -10.50
CA TYR A 156 16.80 13.42 -11.09
C TYR A 156 18.29 13.69 -11.35
N ARG A 157 19.18 13.05 -10.59
CA ARG A 157 20.63 13.24 -10.68
C ARG A 157 21.34 11.90 -10.78
N SER A 158 22.44 11.91 -11.53
CA SER A 158 23.37 10.79 -11.65
C SER A 158 24.36 10.76 -10.48
N THR A 159 25.15 9.70 -10.39
CA THR A 159 26.21 9.50 -9.36
C THR A 159 27.23 10.64 -9.31
N ASP A 160 27.48 11.32 -10.43
CA ASP A 160 28.34 12.50 -10.52
C ASP A 160 27.63 13.83 -10.13
N GLY A 161 26.36 13.76 -9.69
CA GLY A 161 25.56 14.93 -9.26
C GLY A 161 24.91 15.71 -10.40
N GLU A 162 25.17 15.36 -11.68
CA GLU A 162 24.57 16.04 -12.82
C GLU A 162 23.10 15.64 -13.00
N LYS A 163 22.31 16.52 -13.64
CA LYS A 163 20.92 16.20 -14.00
C LYS A 163 20.89 15.12 -15.07
N LEU A 164 19.97 14.16 -14.92
CA LEU A 164 19.75 13.13 -15.92
C LEU A 164 19.25 13.76 -17.22
N ALA A 165 20.02 13.58 -18.31
CA ALA A 165 19.76 14.14 -19.64
C ALA A 165 18.96 13.16 -20.51
N GLU A 166 18.12 13.70 -21.41
CA GLU A 166 17.25 12.89 -22.27
C GLU A 166 18.00 12.10 -23.35
N ASN A 167 19.16 12.59 -23.78
CA ASN A 167 19.99 11.99 -24.82
C ASN A 167 21.04 11.01 -24.29
N MET A 168 21.03 10.72 -22.98
CA MET A 168 21.96 9.81 -22.31
C MET A 168 21.27 8.51 -21.88
N ARG A 169 22.08 7.47 -21.71
CA ARG A 169 21.65 6.22 -21.10
C ARG A 169 22.34 6.02 -19.77
N TYR A 170 21.73 5.20 -18.92
CA TYR A 170 22.14 5.02 -17.53
C TYR A 170 22.01 3.57 -17.13
N SER A 171 22.90 3.14 -16.25
CA SER A 171 22.77 1.92 -15.43
C SER A 171 22.52 2.31 -13.99
N TRP A 172 21.85 1.45 -13.26
CA TRP A 172 21.61 1.67 -11.82
C TRP A 172 22.83 1.24 -11.01
N ASP A 173 23.39 2.14 -10.23
CA ASP A 173 24.45 1.86 -9.26
C ASP A 173 23.79 1.60 -7.89
N VAL A 174 23.90 0.33 -7.44
CA VAL A 174 23.30 -0.11 -6.15
C VAL A 174 24.04 0.51 -4.96
N GLY A 175 25.37 0.70 -5.07
CA GLY A 175 26.19 1.26 -3.99
C GLY A 175 25.89 2.72 -3.72
N GLU A 176 25.73 3.51 -4.79
CA GLU A 176 25.44 4.94 -4.73
C GLU A 176 23.92 5.23 -4.65
N ASN A 177 23.07 4.22 -4.81
CA ASN A 177 21.60 4.34 -4.90
C ASN A 177 21.18 5.43 -5.90
N ALA A 178 21.85 5.47 -7.07
CA ALA A 178 21.66 6.48 -8.11
C ALA A 178 21.94 5.93 -9.51
N PHE A 179 21.55 6.67 -10.53
CA PHE A 179 21.86 6.36 -11.92
C PHE A 179 23.29 6.79 -12.28
N ALA A 180 24.10 5.87 -12.79
CA ALA A 180 25.42 6.14 -13.38
C ALA A 180 25.32 6.27 -14.90
N LYS A 181 26.04 7.23 -15.52
CA LYS A 181 26.13 7.36 -16.96
C LYS A 181 26.75 6.11 -17.57
N ASP A 182 26.08 5.52 -18.54
CA ASP A 182 26.52 4.30 -19.23
C ASP A 182 25.90 4.26 -20.62
N GLU A 183 26.71 4.35 -21.66
CA GLU A 183 26.23 4.32 -23.05
C GLU A 183 25.47 3.03 -23.40
N ARG A 184 25.77 1.91 -22.71
CA ARG A 184 25.09 0.63 -22.85
C ARG A 184 24.03 0.40 -21.76
N GLY A 185 23.79 1.42 -20.93
CA GLY A 185 22.84 1.35 -19.84
C GLY A 185 21.42 1.04 -20.32
N GLU A 186 20.65 0.35 -19.51
CA GLU A 186 19.30 -0.06 -19.89
C GLU A 186 18.24 1.03 -19.68
N PHE A 187 18.55 2.13 -18.97
CA PHE A 187 17.61 3.21 -18.69
C PHE A 187 17.87 4.43 -19.56
N GLY A 188 16.89 4.79 -20.36
CA GLY A 188 16.88 6.03 -21.13
C GLY A 188 15.80 6.99 -20.62
N ALA A 189 15.54 8.05 -21.42
CA ALA A 189 14.58 9.09 -21.07
C ALA A 189 13.15 8.54 -20.76
N ASN A 190 12.70 7.55 -21.52
CA ASN A 190 11.34 7.03 -21.39
C ASN A 190 11.16 6.26 -20.09
N GLU A 191 12.10 5.35 -19.74
CA GLU A 191 12.08 4.61 -18.50
C GLU A 191 12.11 5.55 -17.29
N ILE A 192 13.01 6.54 -17.30
CA ILE A 192 13.15 7.51 -16.23
C ILE A 192 11.89 8.38 -16.09
N LYS A 193 11.28 8.80 -17.20
CA LYS A 193 10.00 9.56 -17.18
C LYS A 193 8.88 8.73 -16.55
N ILE A 194 8.77 7.45 -16.87
CA ILE A 194 7.75 6.56 -16.27
C ILE A 194 8.00 6.38 -14.78
N LEU A 195 9.24 6.14 -14.36
CA LEU A 195 9.59 6.05 -12.95
C LEU A 195 9.22 7.32 -12.17
N ARG A 196 9.52 8.50 -12.72
CA ARG A 196 9.12 9.80 -12.14
C ARG A 196 7.59 9.92 -12.03
N LEU A 197 6.85 9.53 -13.06
CA LEU A 197 5.39 9.53 -13.00
C LEU A 197 4.88 8.58 -11.92
N MET A 198 5.42 7.36 -11.83
CA MET A 198 5.03 6.39 -10.81
C MET A 198 5.26 6.91 -9.39
N SER A 199 6.28 7.73 -9.15
CA SER A 199 6.57 8.27 -7.82
C SER A 199 5.74 9.53 -7.46
N THR A 200 5.16 10.22 -8.44
CA THR A 200 4.57 11.55 -8.22
C THR A 200 3.07 11.65 -8.46
N VAL A 201 2.48 10.73 -9.24
CA VAL A 201 1.06 10.82 -9.60
C VAL A 201 0.26 9.60 -9.18
N ASP A 202 -1.06 9.78 -9.15
CA ASP A 202 -2.00 8.70 -8.80
C ASP A 202 -1.95 7.53 -9.80
N LEU A 203 -2.18 6.31 -9.30
CA LEU A 203 -2.17 5.09 -10.09
C LEU A 203 -3.02 5.18 -11.36
N LYS A 204 -4.22 5.78 -11.28
CA LYS A 204 -5.12 5.96 -12.42
C LYS A 204 -4.51 6.80 -13.57
N VAL A 205 -3.56 7.68 -13.25
CA VAL A 205 -2.85 8.48 -14.25
C VAL A 205 -1.74 7.65 -14.88
N VAL A 206 -0.95 6.95 -14.07
CA VAL A 206 0.09 6.02 -14.52
C VAL A 206 -0.48 4.96 -15.45
N ALA A 207 -1.65 4.40 -15.12
CA ALA A 207 -2.32 3.36 -15.92
C ALA A 207 -2.72 3.80 -17.34
N ARG A 208 -2.70 5.10 -17.66
CA ARG A 208 -2.97 5.65 -19.00
C ARG A 208 -1.70 5.81 -19.84
N VAL A 209 -0.54 5.65 -19.24
CA VAL A 209 0.74 5.76 -19.96
C VAL A 209 0.86 4.57 -20.92
N LYS A 210 1.12 4.87 -22.18
CA LYS A 210 1.40 3.84 -23.18
C LYS A 210 2.83 3.34 -22.95
N ALA A 211 2.95 2.14 -22.44
CA ALA A 211 4.20 1.40 -22.32
C ALA A 211 3.94 0.00 -22.86
N ASP A 212 4.88 -0.56 -23.59
CA ASP A 212 4.82 -1.96 -23.99
C ASP A 212 5.17 -2.89 -22.81
N ASP A 213 4.93 -4.17 -22.98
CA ASP A 213 5.13 -5.16 -21.92
C ASP A 213 6.62 -5.26 -21.52
N GLU A 214 7.55 -5.08 -22.44
CA GLU A 214 8.99 -5.11 -22.17
C GLU A 214 9.41 -3.97 -21.26
N MET A 215 8.92 -2.75 -21.53
CA MET A 215 9.14 -1.57 -20.69
C MET A 215 8.56 -1.76 -19.29
N VAL A 216 7.33 -2.28 -19.18
CA VAL A 216 6.68 -2.54 -17.91
C VAL A 216 7.45 -3.58 -17.10
N ASP A 217 7.93 -4.65 -17.74
CA ASP A 217 8.73 -5.69 -17.11
C ASP A 217 10.08 -5.17 -16.61
N LYS A 218 10.74 -4.33 -17.41
CA LYS A 218 12.00 -3.68 -17.04
C LYS A 218 11.81 -2.81 -15.79
N ILE A 219 10.79 -1.96 -15.81
CA ILE A 219 10.47 -1.07 -14.68
C ILE A 219 10.15 -1.88 -13.43
N LEU A 220 9.33 -2.92 -13.54
CA LEU A 220 8.98 -3.76 -12.38
C LEU A 220 10.21 -4.47 -11.81
N ARG A 221 11.09 -5.05 -12.67
CA ARG A 221 12.35 -5.65 -12.20
C ARG A 221 13.20 -4.64 -11.43
N PHE A 222 13.38 -3.44 -11.99
CA PHE A 222 14.12 -2.37 -11.34
C PHE A 222 13.53 -2.02 -9.97
N VAL A 223 12.23 -1.74 -9.92
CA VAL A 223 11.55 -1.34 -8.68
C VAL A 223 11.61 -2.44 -7.61
N ARG A 224 11.61 -3.73 -8.00
CA ARG A 224 11.80 -4.86 -7.06
C ARG A 224 13.21 -4.95 -6.49
N ILE A 225 14.23 -4.50 -7.23
CA ILE A 225 15.63 -4.48 -6.76
C ILE A 225 15.84 -3.35 -5.76
N VAL A 226 15.27 -2.19 -6.03
CA VAL A 226 15.46 -1.00 -5.21
C VAL A 226 14.36 -0.81 -4.14
N GLY A 227 13.28 -1.61 -4.18
CA GLY A 227 12.07 -1.47 -3.36
C GLY A 227 11.94 -2.38 -2.13
#